data_2a88c9a14e410efa1cdc6fcbb083f17c
#
_entry.id   2a88c9a14e410efa1cdc6fcbb083f17c
#
_cell.length_a   1.000
_cell.length_b   1.000
_cell.length_c   1.000
_cell.angle_alpha   90.00
_cell.angle_beta   90.00
_cell.angle_gamma   90.00
#
_symmetry.space_group_name_H-M   'P 1'
#
loop_
_entity.id
_entity.type
_entity.pdbx_description
1 polymer ?
#
loop_
_entity_poly.entity_id
_entity_poly.type
_entity_poly.pdbx_seq_one_letter_code
_entity_poly.pdbx_strand_id
1 'polypeptide(L)'
;MSNLVRPEKRDVSSAGIEGDFPLDVGVVEALPEGSQVLSANNYGSSAWTVTARLNVLLPNGLEKKFFIKIATGEPGHVMMRGEFNAMSALYRTCPGFIPKPLTWGKFKEAPETYFFLLDFVNMTNDLPDPVQFCAKLADLHRSSESPTGMFGFHVPTCHGRFAQDVAWDPSWPNFFTKLLRAALVIENKECSPWPEFETIAERTMSHVIPRLLGALEENGRKLKPSLIHGVLWEGNIGTDLSNGNVYVFDSGAYYAHHEMELAMWRCERHKIKSREYKRQYLRNMAVSEPAEEFDDRNRLYCVKANVIHSAHHPGSIVRETAYNDMCYLVDKYAPYPHGEEPSRSKVQGEVPATIWQGGDSHARSAHAFNIEATPTLSA
;
A
#
# COMPACT_ATOMS: atom_id res chain seq x y z
N MET A 1 17.02 -12.33 -9.43
CA MET A 1 15.81 -13.20 -9.44
C MET A 1 15.97 -14.22 -8.33
N SER A 2 15.42 -13.93 -7.14
CA SER A 2 15.38 -14.92 -6.06
C SER A 2 14.26 -15.91 -6.42
N ASN A 3 14.64 -17.15 -6.64
CA ASN A 3 13.71 -18.25 -6.83
C ASN A 3 12.79 -18.30 -5.61
N LEU A 4 11.51 -17.98 -5.80
CA LEU A 4 10.46 -18.41 -4.88
C LEU A 4 10.53 -19.93 -4.84
N VAL A 5 11.13 -20.47 -3.79
CA VAL A 5 11.12 -21.90 -3.55
C VAL A 5 9.66 -22.25 -3.26
N ARG A 6 8.94 -22.76 -4.30
CA ARG A 6 7.69 -23.45 -4.03
C ARG A 6 8.04 -24.60 -3.08
N PRO A 7 7.31 -24.76 -1.96
CA PRO A 7 7.51 -25.94 -1.14
C PRO A 7 7.39 -27.16 -2.05
N GLU A 8 8.42 -28.03 -2.01
CA GLU A 8 8.41 -29.27 -2.78
C GLU A 8 7.12 -30.02 -2.49
N LYS A 9 6.49 -30.58 -3.53
CA LYS A 9 5.37 -31.52 -3.39
C LYS A 9 5.88 -32.72 -2.59
N ARG A 10 5.85 -32.63 -1.25
CA ARG A 10 5.90 -33.80 -0.39
C ARG A 10 4.47 -34.31 -0.32
N ASP A 11 4.29 -35.58 -0.69
CA ASP A 11 3.07 -36.32 -0.40
C ASP A 11 2.81 -36.38 1.11
N VAL A 12 2.28 -35.27 1.64
CA VAL A 12 1.67 -35.25 2.95
C VAL A 12 0.22 -35.63 2.72
N SER A 13 -0.06 -36.92 2.87
CA SER A 13 -1.42 -37.42 2.88
C SER A 13 -2.16 -36.84 4.08
N SER A 14 -2.67 -35.62 3.95
CA SER A 14 -3.82 -35.17 4.72
C SER A 14 -5.00 -35.97 4.18
N ALA A 15 -5.17 -37.17 4.75
CA ALA A 15 -6.21 -38.09 4.32
C ALA A 15 -7.55 -37.38 4.27
N GLY A 16 -8.07 -37.14 3.06
CA GLY A 16 -9.39 -36.57 2.83
C GLY A 16 -9.48 -35.10 2.45
N ILE A 17 -8.37 -34.35 2.30
CA ILE A 17 -8.44 -32.97 1.80
C ILE A 17 -8.27 -32.98 0.28
N GLU A 18 -9.28 -32.48 -0.44
CA GLU A 18 -9.23 -32.34 -1.90
C GLU A 18 -8.45 -31.09 -2.31
N GLY A 19 -7.79 -31.14 -3.47
CA GLY A 19 -7.17 -29.96 -4.10
C GLY A 19 -5.66 -30.12 -4.37
N ASP A 20 -5.07 -29.04 -4.87
CA ASP A 20 -3.67 -28.98 -5.35
C ASP A 20 -2.72 -28.20 -4.45
N PHE A 21 -3.23 -27.76 -3.29
CA PHE A 21 -2.44 -26.98 -2.32
C PHE A 21 -2.12 -27.83 -1.09
N PRO A 22 -0.81 -28.11 -0.81
CA PRO A 22 -0.41 -28.86 0.37
C PRO A 22 -0.68 -28.03 1.64
N LEU A 23 -1.47 -28.57 2.57
CA LEU A 23 -1.86 -27.91 3.79
C LEU A 23 -1.10 -28.47 4.99
N ASP A 24 -0.37 -27.61 5.70
CA ASP A 24 0.34 -27.95 6.93
C ASP A 24 -0.63 -28.12 8.11
N VAL A 25 -0.33 -29.04 9.01
CA VAL A 25 -1.14 -29.27 10.21
C VAL A 25 -1.27 -28.03 11.10
N GLY A 26 -0.24 -27.15 11.14
CA GLY A 26 -0.30 -25.89 11.88
C GLY A 26 -1.37 -24.93 11.35
N VAL A 27 -1.69 -24.97 10.05
CA VAL A 27 -2.81 -24.19 9.49
C VAL A 27 -4.15 -24.79 9.90
N VAL A 28 -4.27 -26.12 9.88
CA VAL A 28 -5.50 -26.79 10.29
C VAL A 28 -5.85 -26.49 11.75
N GLU A 29 -4.85 -26.54 12.64
CA GLU A 29 -5.04 -26.23 14.06
C GLU A 29 -5.35 -24.75 14.34
N ALA A 30 -4.99 -23.86 13.42
CA ALA A 30 -5.28 -22.43 13.52
C ALA A 30 -6.72 -22.06 13.08
N LEU A 31 -7.46 -23.00 12.49
CA LEU A 31 -8.88 -22.84 12.20
C LEU A 31 -9.74 -22.96 13.47
N PRO A 32 -10.98 -22.48 13.46
CA PRO A 32 -11.89 -22.67 14.60
C PRO A 32 -11.96 -24.15 15.02
N GLU A 33 -11.88 -24.42 16.31
CA GLU A 33 -11.87 -25.77 16.86
C GLU A 33 -13.07 -26.60 16.35
N GLY A 34 -12.81 -27.85 15.96
CA GLY A 34 -13.83 -28.73 15.37
C GLY A 34 -14.15 -28.47 13.90
N SER A 35 -13.43 -27.58 13.24
CA SER A 35 -13.55 -27.37 11.79
C SER A 35 -12.92 -28.52 11.00
N GLN A 36 -13.50 -28.82 9.82
CA GLN A 36 -12.96 -29.78 8.86
C GLN A 36 -12.61 -29.07 7.56
N VAL A 37 -11.37 -29.20 7.09
CA VAL A 37 -10.98 -28.71 5.75
C VAL A 37 -11.52 -29.68 4.71
N LEU A 38 -12.35 -29.19 3.81
CA LEU A 38 -12.91 -29.95 2.70
C LEU A 38 -11.99 -29.93 1.48
N SER A 39 -11.44 -28.75 1.16
CA SER A 39 -10.49 -28.60 0.05
C SER A 39 -9.54 -27.44 0.26
N ALA A 40 -8.33 -27.55 -0.34
CA ALA A 40 -7.31 -26.53 -0.38
C ALA A 40 -6.79 -26.40 -1.83
N ASN A 41 -6.95 -25.24 -2.45
CA ASN A 41 -6.58 -25.02 -3.84
C ASN A 41 -5.76 -23.74 -4.00
N ASN A 42 -4.73 -23.79 -4.86
CA ASN A 42 -4.02 -22.59 -5.26
C ASN A 42 -5.01 -21.55 -5.77
N TYR A 43 -4.85 -20.30 -5.39
CA TYR A 43 -5.77 -19.23 -5.75
C TYR A 43 -5.07 -17.89 -5.87
N GLY A 44 -5.24 -17.23 -7.03
CA GLY A 44 -4.65 -15.95 -7.32
C GLY A 44 -3.15 -16.03 -7.66
N SER A 45 -2.52 -14.88 -7.78
CA SER A 45 -1.09 -14.75 -8.01
C SER A 45 -0.53 -13.63 -7.13
N SER A 46 0.66 -13.84 -6.59
CA SER A 46 1.40 -12.84 -5.82
C SER A 46 2.87 -12.87 -6.24
N ALA A 47 3.50 -11.70 -6.25
CA ALA A 47 4.92 -11.59 -6.55
C ALA A 47 5.82 -12.12 -5.41
N TRP A 48 5.29 -12.17 -4.18
CA TRP A 48 6.10 -12.38 -2.97
C TRP A 48 5.60 -13.53 -2.10
N THR A 49 4.41 -14.05 -2.34
CA THR A 49 3.77 -15.08 -1.51
C THR A 49 3.13 -16.16 -2.37
N VAL A 50 2.97 -17.35 -1.79
CA VAL A 50 2.07 -18.38 -2.32
C VAL A 50 0.71 -18.18 -1.70
N THR A 51 -0.35 -18.30 -2.49
CA THR A 51 -1.72 -18.02 -2.04
C THR A 51 -2.66 -19.16 -2.39
N ALA A 52 -3.63 -19.44 -1.50
CA ALA A 52 -4.62 -20.48 -1.72
C ALA A 52 -5.98 -20.10 -1.12
N ARG A 53 -7.00 -20.83 -1.55
CA ARG A 53 -8.35 -20.79 -0.98
C ARG A 53 -8.65 -22.11 -0.28
N LEU A 54 -9.09 -22.03 0.97
CA LEU A 54 -9.54 -23.17 1.76
C LEU A 54 -11.06 -23.18 1.82
N ASN A 55 -11.69 -24.34 1.57
CA ASN A 55 -13.09 -24.57 1.87
C ASN A 55 -13.16 -25.36 3.18
N VAL A 56 -13.87 -24.86 4.15
CA VAL A 56 -13.88 -25.38 5.52
C VAL A 56 -15.32 -25.57 5.99
N LEU A 57 -15.64 -26.74 6.51
CA LEU A 57 -16.87 -27.02 7.25
C LEU A 57 -16.64 -26.63 8.71
N LEU A 58 -17.39 -25.63 9.18
CA LEU A 58 -17.36 -25.18 10.56
C LEU A 58 -18.13 -26.13 11.50
N PRO A 59 -17.90 -26.11 12.83
CA PRO A 59 -18.59 -26.98 13.80
C PRO A 59 -20.10 -26.85 13.79
N ASN A 60 -20.64 -25.72 13.37
CA ASN A 60 -22.05 -25.45 13.25
C ASN A 60 -22.68 -25.97 11.93
N GLY A 61 -21.91 -26.71 11.11
CA GLY A 61 -22.35 -27.28 9.83
C GLY A 61 -22.35 -26.28 8.66
N LEU A 62 -21.89 -25.04 8.83
CA LEU A 62 -21.79 -24.07 7.75
C LEU A 62 -20.46 -24.20 7.02
N GLU A 63 -20.49 -24.19 5.70
CA GLU A 63 -19.29 -24.07 4.88
C GLU A 63 -18.81 -22.62 4.87
N LYS A 64 -17.51 -22.43 5.10
CA LYS A 64 -16.85 -21.14 5.03
C LYS A 64 -15.58 -21.23 4.19
N LYS A 65 -15.31 -20.16 3.45
CA LYS A 65 -14.07 -20.04 2.65
C LYS A 65 -13.11 -19.10 3.35
N PHE A 66 -11.83 -19.51 3.35
CA PHE A 66 -10.73 -18.68 3.83
C PHE A 66 -9.71 -18.48 2.72
N PHE A 67 -9.01 -17.35 2.79
CA PHE A 67 -7.85 -17.05 1.97
C PHE A 67 -6.60 -17.20 2.82
N ILE A 68 -5.57 -17.85 2.29
CA ILE A 68 -4.29 -18.03 2.97
C ILE A 68 -3.16 -17.47 2.12
N LYS A 69 -2.25 -16.74 2.75
CA LYS A 69 -0.96 -16.30 2.19
C LYS A 69 0.15 -17.01 2.92
N ILE A 70 1.21 -17.40 2.18
CA ILE A 70 2.37 -18.11 2.72
C ILE A 70 3.65 -17.46 2.20
N ALA A 71 4.62 -17.29 3.10
CA ALA A 71 5.97 -16.86 2.76
C ALA A 71 7.00 -17.56 3.64
N THR A 72 8.26 -17.62 3.18
CA THR A 72 9.33 -18.37 3.83
C THR A 72 10.46 -17.48 4.33
N GLY A 73 11.22 -17.99 5.32
CA GLY A 73 12.36 -17.33 5.91
C GLY A 73 12.00 -16.11 6.76
N GLU A 74 13.02 -15.40 7.25
CA GLU A 74 12.81 -14.20 8.07
C GLU A 74 11.99 -13.10 7.35
N PRO A 75 12.20 -12.83 6.04
CA PRO A 75 11.31 -11.91 5.32
C PRO A 75 9.85 -12.35 5.35
N GLY A 76 9.58 -13.67 5.21
CA GLY A 76 8.23 -14.23 5.30
C GLY A 76 7.60 -14.07 6.67
N HIS A 77 8.38 -14.24 7.74
CA HIS A 77 7.94 -13.97 9.10
C HIS A 77 7.48 -12.52 9.27
N VAL A 78 8.31 -11.56 8.86
CA VAL A 78 8.00 -10.14 8.96
C VAL A 78 6.76 -9.79 8.14
N MET A 79 6.65 -10.31 6.91
CA MET A 79 5.52 -10.06 6.03
C MET A 79 4.20 -10.57 6.63
N MET A 80 4.12 -11.86 7.01
CA MET A 80 2.86 -12.45 7.49
C MET A 80 2.42 -11.85 8.83
N ARG A 81 3.36 -11.63 9.76
CA ARG A 81 3.09 -10.95 11.02
C ARG A 81 2.67 -9.50 10.80
N GLY A 82 3.39 -8.79 9.96
CA GLY A 82 3.13 -7.37 9.66
C GLY A 82 1.75 -7.18 9.02
N GLU A 83 1.45 -7.96 7.98
CA GLU A 83 0.17 -7.86 7.28
C GLU A 83 -1.02 -8.25 8.19
N PHE A 84 -0.90 -9.32 8.98
CA PHE A 84 -1.95 -9.70 9.94
C PHE A 84 -2.26 -8.57 10.93
N ASN A 85 -1.22 -7.94 11.49
CA ASN A 85 -1.40 -6.82 12.43
C ASN A 85 -1.99 -5.59 11.74
N ALA A 86 -1.53 -5.25 10.53
CA ALA A 86 -2.04 -4.17 9.70
C ALA A 86 -3.52 -4.37 9.38
N MET A 87 -3.87 -5.51 8.78
CA MET A 87 -5.25 -5.86 8.43
C MET A 87 -6.16 -5.93 9.66
N SER A 88 -5.65 -6.40 10.80
CA SER A 88 -6.40 -6.43 12.06
C SER A 88 -6.69 -5.04 12.60
N ALA A 89 -5.75 -4.10 12.50
CA ALA A 89 -5.97 -2.71 12.90
C ALA A 89 -7.00 -2.03 11.99
N LEU A 90 -6.86 -2.19 10.68
CA LEU A 90 -7.80 -1.68 9.68
C LEU A 90 -9.21 -2.27 9.86
N TYR A 91 -9.32 -3.59 10.09
CA TYR A 91 -10.60 -4.26 10.32
C TYR A 91 -11.31 -3.77 11.57
N ARG A 92 -10.59 -3.57 12.69
CA ARG A 92 -11.18 -3.00 13.90
C ARG A 92 -11.73 -1.59 13.70
N THR A 93 -11.07 -0.81 12.84
CA THR A 93 -11.49 0.58 12.54
C THR A 93 -12.66 0.60 11.55
N CYS A 94 -12.65 -0.25 10.51
CA CYS A 94 -13.66 -0.25 9.45
C CYS A 94 -13.97 -1.69 8.96
N PRO A 95 -14.74 -2.50 9.71
CA PRO A 95 -15.00 -3.92 9.41
C PRO A 95 -15.62 -4.16 8.01
N GLY A 96 -16.48 -3.25 7.55
CA GLY A 96 -17.14 -3.36 6.24
C GLY A 96 -16.27 -2.99 5.04
N PHE A 97 -14.97 -2.74 5.27
CA PHE A 97 -14.02 -2.33 4.24
C PHE A 97 -12.81 -3.28 4.11
N ILE A 98 -12.65 -4.18 5.04
CA ILE A 98 -11.48 -5.05 5.17
C ILE A 98 -11.95 -6.50 5.29
N PRO A 99 -11.43 -7.47 4.52
CA PRO A 99 -11.66 -8.89 4.78
C PRO A 99 -11.21 -9.24 6.20
N LYS A 100 -12.04 -9.97 6.95
CA LYS A 100 -11.76 -10.25 8.36
C LYS A 100 -10.51 -11.12 8.53
N PRO A 101 -9.43 -10.60 9.16
CA PRO A 101 -8.27 -11.40 9.52
C PRO A 101 -8.67 -12.45 10.56
N LEU A 102 -8.16 -13.67 10.42
CA LEU A 102 -8.39 -14.73 11.40
C LEU A 102 -7.16 -14.89 12.30
N THR A 103 -6.03 -15.28 11.72
CA THR A 103 -4.78 -15.51 12.44
C THR A 103 -3.58 -15.53 11.52
N TRP A 104 -2.40 -15.47 12.09
CA TRP A 104 -1.14 -15.79 11.43
C TRP A 104 -0.35 -16.78 12.26
N GLY A 105 0.59 -17.49 11.65
CA GLY A 105 1.37 -18.47 12.37
C GLY A 105 2.50 -19.06 11.54
N LYS A 106 3.05 -20.15 12.05
CA LYS A 106 4.18 -20.88 11.48
C LYS A 106 3.74 -22.31 11.15
N PHE A 107 4.24 -22.85 10.06
CA PHE A 107 4.07 -24.26 9.74
C PHE A 107 4.77 -25.13 10.77
N LYS A 108 4.21 -26.28 11.07
CA LYS A 108 4.79 -27.28 11.99
C LYS A 108 5.81 -28.18 11.28
N GLU A 109 5.48 -28.58 10.06
CA GLU A 109 6.30 -29.48 9.28
C GLU A 109 7.39 -28.75 8.46
N ALA A 110 7.20 -27.44 8.21
CA ALA A 110 8.16 -26.57 7.54
C ALA A 110 8.45 -25.32 8.38
N PRO A 111 9.34 -25.38 9.40
CA PRO A 111 9.51 -24.36 10.43
C PRO A 111 9.87 -22.95 9.96
N GLU A 112 10.44 -22.80 8.77
CA GLU A 112 10.76 -21.50 8.17
C GLU A 112 9.64 -20.98 7.24
N THR A 113 8.43 -21.56 7.35
CA THR A 113 7.27 -21.17 6.56
C THR A 113 6.21 -20.55 7.47
N TYR A 114 5.73 -19.38 7.08
CA TYR A 114 4.76 -18.59 7.84
C TYR A 114 3.51 -18.36 6.99
N PHE A 115 2.37 -18.27 7.66
CA PHE A 115 1.10 -18.04 7.00
C PHE A 115 0.30 -16.91 7.64
N PHE A 116 -0.58 -16.32 6.84
CA PHE A 116 -1.63 -15.41 7.26
C PHE A 116 -2.97 -15.89 6.69
N LEU A 117 -3.98 -16.06 7.54
CA LEU A 117 -5.30 -16.58 7.24
C LEU A 117 -6.37 -15.52 7.47
N LEU A 118 -7.25 -15.31 6.50
CA LEU A 118 -8.34 -14.34 6.56
C LEU A 118 -9.58 -14.85 5.81
N ASP A 119 -10.72 -14.18 6.02
CA ASP A 119 -11.93 -14.49 5.29
C ASP A 119 -11.73 -14.32 3.78
N PHE A 120 -12.20 -15.28 3.00
CA PHE A 120 -12.21 -15.20 1.55
C PHE A 120 -13.39 -14.34 1.07
N VAL A 121 -13.10 -13.34 0.25
CA VAL A 121 -14.10 -12.53 -0.46
C VAL A 121 -13.92 -12.76 -1.96
N ASN A 122 -15.00 -13.10 -2.66
CA ASN A 122 -14.98 -13.28 -4.10
C ASN A 122 -15.13 -11.94 -4.80
N MET A 123 -14.03 -11.37 -5.25
CA MET A 123 -13.96 -9.98 -5.73
C MET A 123 -13.66 -9.91 -7.24
N THR A 124 -14.17 -8.86 -7.89
CA THR A 124 -13.66 -8.40 -9.19
C THR A 124 -12.41 -7.56 -8.99
N ASN A 125 -11.53 -7.59 -10.00
CA ASN A 125 -10.31 -6.76 -10.06
C ASN A 125 -10.54 -5.41 -10.78
N ASP A 126 -11.78 -5.07 -11.09
CA ASP A 126 -12.12 -3.79 -11.67
C ASP A 126 -11.97 -2.68 -10.63
N LEU A 127 -11.68 -1.47 -11.11
CA LEU A 127 -11.67 -0.30 -10.24
C LEU A 127 -13.06 -0.11 -9.60
N PRO A 128 -13.12 0.12 -8.28
CA PRO A 128 -14.39 0.28 -7.58
C PRO A 128 -15.08 1.60 -7.95
N ASP A 129 -16.36 1.71 -7.62
CA ASP A 129 -17.05 3.00 -7.65
C ASP A 129 -16.31 4.04 -6.79
N PRO A 130 -15.86 5.18 -7.37
CA PRO A 130 -15.03 6.15 -6.65
C PRO A 130 -15.77 6.83 -5.49
N VAL A 131 -17.10 6.96 -5.55
CA VAL A 131 -17.88 7.59 -4.47
C VAL A 131 -17.91 6.68 -3.26
N GLN A 132 -18.27 5.41 -3.44
CA GLN A 132 -18.33 4.44 -2.36
C GLN A 132 -16.93 4.20 -1.75
N PHE A 133 -15.94 3.98 -2.59
CA PHE A 133 -14.57 3.69 -2.16
C PHE A 133 -13.96 4.85 -1.36
N CYS A 134 -14.00 6.07 -1.90
CA CYS A 134 -13.38 7.22 -1.25
C CYS A 134 -14.11 7.65 0.03
N ALA A 135 -15.42 7.43 0.12
CA ALA A 135 -16.17 7.66 1.36
C ALA A 135 -15.69 6.70 2.47
N LYS A 136 -15.60 5.40 2.18
CA LYS A 136 -15.10 4.39 3.14
C LYS A 136 -13.66 4.66 3.55
N LEU A 137 -12.78 5.04 2.60
CA LEU A 137 -11.38 5.37 2.90
C LEU A 137 -11.27 6.60 3.80
N ALA A 138 -12.04 7.65 3.53
CA ALA A 138 -12.07 8.84 4.38
C ALA A 138 -12.63 8.53 5.79
N ASP A 139 -13.64 7.65 5.88
CA ASP A 139 -14.17 7.19 7.17
C ASP A 139 -13.12 6.40 7.98
N LEU A 140 -12.36 5.52 7.33
CA LEU A 140 -11.23 4.83 7.94
C LEU A 140 -10.23 5.83 8.54
N HIS A 141 -9.83 6.85 7.77
CA HIS A 141 -8.85 7.83 8.23
C HIS A 141 -9.39 8.72 9.37
N ARG A 142 -10.68 9.11 9.31
CA ARG A 142 -11.32 9.93 10.36
C ARG A 142 -11.51 9.16 11.65
N SER A 143 -11.96 7.90 11.56
CA SER A 143 -12.32 7.08 12.71
C SER A 143 -11.13 6.41 13.38
N SER A 144 -9.97 6.35 12.69
CA SER A 144 -8.77 5.74 13.25
C SER A 144 -8.18 6.59 14.37
N GLU A 145 -7.70 5.92 15.41
CA GLU A 145 -7.01 6.55 16.54
C GLU A 145 -5.69 5.84 16.81
N SER A 146 -4.59 6.60 16.81
CA SER A 146 -3.28 6.06 17.15
C SER A 146 -3.25 5.70 18.64
N PRO A 147 -2.88 4.46 18.99
CA PRO A 147 -2.88 4.02 20.40
C PRO A 147 -1.83 4.73 21.26
N THR A 148 -0.86 5.38 20.62
CA THR A 148 0.20 6.15 21.28
C THR A 148 0.07 7.65 21.06
N GLY A 149 -0.86 8.08 20.19
CA GLY A 149 -0.95 9.46 19.70
C GLY A 149 0.20 9.84 18.76
N MET A 150 1.10 8.93 18.42
CA MET A 150 2.26 9.15 17.54
C MET A 150 2.03 8.53 16.14
N PHE A 151 2.90 8.88 15.19
CA PHE A 151 3.03 8.26 13.88
C PHE A 151 3.85 6.97 13.99
N GLY A 152 3.49 5.94 13.23
CA GLY A 152 4.18 4.66 13.28
C GLY A 152 3.28 3.47 13.44
N PHE A 153 3.87 2.32 13.78
CA PHE A 153 3.13 1.09 14.05
C PHE A 153 3.90 0.21 15.04
N HIS A 154 3.18 -0.68 15.76
CA HIS A 154 3.76 -1.48 16.84
C HIS A 154 4.57 -2.70 16.36
N VAL A 155 4.50 -3.03 15.07
CA VAL A 155 5.35 -4.04 14.41
C VAL A 155 5.78 -3.55 13.04
N PRO A 156 6.91 -3.98 12.49
CA PRO A 156 7.26 -3.72 11.10
C PRO A 156 6.16 -4.23 10.16
N THR A 157 5.77 -3.40 9.19
CA THR A 157 4.92 -3.77 8.07
C THR A 157 5.73 -3.73 6.78
N CYS A 158 5.21 -4.26 5.68
CA CYS A 158 5.97 -4.33 4.44
C CYS A 158 5.35 -3.50 3.32
N HIS A 159 6.20 -2.98 2.44
CA HIS A 159 5.82 -2.53 1.12
C HIS A 159 6.40 -3.51 0.09
N GLY A 160 5.54 -4.38 -0.46
CA GLY A 160 5.97 -5.58 -1.16
C GLY A 160 6.78 -6.50 -0.23
N ARG A 161 7.99 -6.92 -0.64
CA ARG A 161 8.87 -7.78 0.18
C ARG A 161 9.73 -7.04 1.21
N PHE A 162 9.74 -5.71 1.16
CA PHE A 162 10.64 -4.92 2.01
C PHE A 162 9.95 -4.41 3.26
N ALA A 163 10.57 -4.69 4.41
CA ALA A 163 10.12 -4.16 5.69
C ALA A 163 10.30 -2.64 5.74
N GLN A 164 9.33 -1.95 6.33
CA GLN A 164 9.31 -0.51 6.54
C GLN A 164 9.80 -0.18 7.95
N ASP A 165 10.56 0.90 8.10
CA ASP A 165 10.86 1.48 9.41
C ASP A 165 9.66 2.30 9.88
N VAL A 166 8.79 1.67 10.66
CA VAL A 166 7.56 2.25 11.20
C VAL A 166 7.62 2.43 12.71
N ALA A 167 8.82 2.53 13.28
CA ALA A 167 9.00 2.83 14.71
C ALA A 167 8.34 4.16 15.08
N TRP A 168 7.64 4.17 16.23
CA TRP A 168 6.86 5.32 16.70
C TRP A 168 7.67 6.61 16.78
N ASP A 169 7.07 7.71 16.30
CA ASP A 169 7.64 9.06 16.37
C ASP A 169 6.52 10.10 16.58
N PRO A 170 6.68 11.06 17.50
CA PRO A 170 5.70 12.11 17.71
C PRO A 170 5.67 13.15 16.59
N SER A 171 6.73 13.26 15.77
CA SER A 171 6.88 14.24 14.70
C SER A 171 6.67 13.59 13.34
N TRP A 172 5.72 14.10 12.56
CA TRP A 172 5.48 13.62 11.19
C TRP A 172 6.68 13.82 10.26
N PRO A 173 7.33 15.02 10.20
CA PRO A 173 8.54 15.18 9.39
C PRO A 173 9.66 14.21 9.76
N ASN A 174 9.89 13.95 11.05
CA ASN A 174 10.91 13.02 11.50
C ASN A 174 10.56 11.57 11.12
N PHE A 175 9.31 11.17 11.35
CA PHE A 175 8.83 9.84 10.97
C PHE A 175 8.98 9.61 9.46
N PHE A 176 8.52 10.55 8.63
CA PHE A 176 8.62 10.42 7.18
C PHE A 176 10.06 10.41 6.70
N THR A 177 10.95 11.19 7.32
CA THR A 177 12.39 11.17 7.02
C THR A 177 13.01 9.79 7.28
N LYS A 178 12.69 9.14 8.43
CA LYS A 178 13.16 7.78 8.73
C LYS A 178 12.62 6.77 7.71
N LEU A 179 11.34 6.86 7.39
CA LEU A 179 10.67 5.98 6.44
C LEU A 179 11.29 6.10 5.04
N LEU A 180 11.56 7.33 4.55
CA LEU A 180 12.21 7.56 3.27
C LEU A 180 13.67 7.12 3.29
N ARG A 181 14.41 7.39 4.36
CA ARG A 181 15.81 6.98 4.51
C ARG A 181 15.95 5.46 4.46
N ALA A 182 15.08 4.73 5.17
CA ALA A 182 15.06 3.27 5.10
C ALA A 182 14.80 2.76 3.68
N ALA A 183 13.87 3.39 2.95
CA ALA A 183 13.60 3.06 1.56
C ALA A 183 14.82 3.30 0.64
N LEU A 184 15.53 4.42 0.82
CA LEU A 184 16.74 4.75 0.07
C LEU A 184 17.90 3.78 0.37
N VAL A 185 18.06 3.35 1.62
CA VAL A 185 19.06 2.33 1.98
C VAL A 185 18.79 1.01 1.24
N ILE A 186 17.53 0.59 1.16
CA ILE A 186 17.15 -0.60 0.40
C ILE A 186 17.42 -0.40 -1.10
N GLU A 187 17.05 0.76 -1.63
CA GLU A 187 17.22 1.10 -3.03
C GLU A 187 18.70 1.11 -3.45
N ASN A 188 19.56 1.71 -2.64
CA ASN A 188 21.00 1.73 -2.87
C ASN A 188 21.64 0.34 -2.82
N LYS A 189 21.04 -0.60 -2.08
CA LYS A 189 21.48 -2.00 -2.03
C LYS A 189 21.07 -2.80 -3.27
N GLU A 190 19.87 -2.53 -3.78
CA GLU A 190 19.28 -3.30 -4.89
C GLU A 190 19.66 -2.71 -6.27
N CYS A 191 19.95 -1.40 -6.34
CA CYS A 191 20.25 -0.68 -7.57
C CYS A 191 21.72 -0.29 -7.67
N SER A 192 22.17 0.07 -8.89
CA SER A 192 23.51 0.59 -9.11
C SER A 192 23.71 1.96 -8.45
N PRO A 193 24.93 2.30 -7.95
CA PRO A 193 25.22 3.61 -7.38
C PRO A 193 24.88 4.75 -8.34
N TRP A 194 24.31 5.84 -7.78
CA TRP A 194 24.00 7.06 -8.53
C TRP A 194 24.21 8.27 -7.61
N PRO A 195 25.43 8.86 -7.61
CA PRO A 195 25.82 9.92 -6.66
C PRO A 195 24.91 11.15 -6.69
N GLU A 196 24.42 11.55 -7.89
CA GLU A 196 23.52 12.70 -8.01
C GLU A 196 22.14 12.41 -7.39
N PHE A 197 21.66 11.17 -7.50
CA PHE A 197 20.43 10.73 -6.83
C PHE A 197 20.58 10.78 -5.31
N GLU A 198 21.70 10.29 -4.77
CA GLU A 198 21.99 10.31 -3.34
C GLU A 198 22.10 11.74 -2.81
N THR A 199 22.79 12.63 -3.55
CA THR A 199 22.94 14.05 -3.20
C THR A 199 21.58 14.76 -3.12
N ILE A 200 20.72 14.58 -4.12
CA ILE A 200 19.41 15.23 -4.14
C ILE A 200 18.48 14.63 -3.08
N ALA A 201 18.57 13.33 -2.81
CA ALA A 201 17.81 12.65 -1.77
C ALA A 201 18.19 13.18 -0.38
N GLU A 202 19.48 13.35 -0.08
CA GLU A 202 19.91 13.90 1.21
C GLU A 202 19.43 15.35 1.39
N ARG A 203 19.49 16.19 0.34
CA ARG A 203 18.95 17.55 0.42
C ARG A 203 17.43 17.57 0.58
N THR A 204 16.73 16.63 -0.06
CA THR A 204 15.29 16.46 0.13
C THR A 204 14.98 16.13 1.59
N MET A 205 15.70 15.19 2.19
CA MET A 205 15.50 14.81 3.59
C MET A 205 15.87 15.91 4.58
N SER A 206 16.98 16.61 4.35
CA SER A 206 17.51 17.59 5.32
C SER A 206 16.84 18.96 5.24
N HIS A 207 16.22 19.33 4.12
CA HIS A 207 15.68 20.68 3.91
C HIS A 207 14.23 20.69 3.41
N VAL A 208 13.89 19.88 2.39
CA VAL A 208 12.53 19.89 1.83
C VAL A 208 11.52 19.32 2.82
N ILE A 209 11.81 18.15 3.40
CA ILE A 209 10.90 17.52 4.38
C ILE A 209 10.62 18.44 5.57
N PRO A 210 11.62 18.99 6.27
CA PRO A 210 11.36 19.90 7.38
C PRO A 210 10.54 21.13 6.97
N ARG A 211 10.81 21.73 5.81
CA ARG A 211 10.06 22.89 5.33
C ARG A 211 8.62 22.54 4.94
N LEU A 212 8.43 21.52 4.12
CA LEU A 212 7.14 21.21 3.51
C LEU A 212 6.19 20.46 4.47
N LEU A 213 6.72 19.53 5.26
CA LEU A 213 5.91 18.77 6.22
C LEU A 213 5.85 19.45 7.58
N GLY A 214 6.86 20.24 7.97
CA GLY A 214 6.81 21.07 9.19
C GLY A 214 5.71 22.11 9.13
N ALA A 215 5.46 22.69 7.96
CA ALA A 215 4.37 23.63 7.74
C ALA A 215 2.99 23.10 8.17
N LEU A 216 2.77 21.78 8.19
CA LEU A 216 1.52 21.16 8.62
C LEU A 216 1.20 21.42 10.11
N GLU A 217 2.22 21.62 10.94
CA GLU A 217 2.10 21.78 12.39
C GLU A 217 2.36 23.24 12.85
N GLU A 218 2.66 24.16 11.93
CA GLU A 218 2.83 25.58 12.22
C GLU A 218 1.51 26.27 12.61
N ASN A 219 1.63 27.43 13.25
CA ASN A 219 0.51 28.28 13.66
C ASN A 219 -0.50 27.57 14.59
N GLY A 220 -0.01 26.65 15.44
CA GLY A 220 -0.83 25.93 16.41
C GLY A 220 -1.67 24.78 15.81
N ARG A 221 -1.47 24.44 14.53
CA ARG A 221 -2.11 23.27 13.92
C ARG A 221 -1.59 21.98 14.56
N LYS A 222 -2.48 21.00 14.66
CA LYS A 222 -2.14 19.65 15.14
C LYS A 222 -2.45 18.65 14.03
N LEU A 223 -1.45 17.90 13.64
CA LEU A 223 -1.62 16.83 12.67
C LEU A 223 -2.08 15.55 13.38
N LYS A 224 -3.22 15.00 12.95
CA LYS A 224 -3.74 13.74 13.48
C LYS A 224 -3.04 12.56 12.81
N PRO A 225 -2.43 11.62 13.57
CA PRO A 225 -2.00 10.34 13.02
C PRO A 225 -3.21 9.51 12.61
N SER A 226 -3.42 9.30 11.31
CA SER A 226 -4.48 8.48 10.74
C SER A 226 -3.94 7.14 10.30
N LEU A 227 -4.67 6.04 10.56
CA LEU A 227 -4.29 4.72 10.08
C LEU A 227 -4.51 4.65 8.57
N ILE A 228 -3.42 4.58 7.81
CA ILE A 228 -3.47 4.42 6.35
C ILE A 228 -3.26 2.96 5.96
N HIS A 229 -3.73 2.56 4.78
CA HIS A 229 -3.45 1.25 4.20
C HIS A 229 -1.97 1.10 3.81
N GLY A 230 -1.34 2.17 3.36
CA GLY A 230 0.09 2.30 3.12
C GLY A 230 0.60 1.71 1.80
N VAL A 231 -0.18 0.84 1.13
CA VAL A 231 0.14 0.25 -0.18
C VAL A 231 -1.14 0.19 -1.05
N LEU A 232 -1.84 1.31 -1.17
CA LEU A 232 -3.18 1.38 -1.76
C LEU A 232 -3.15 1.73 -3.26
N TRP A 233 -3.10 0.70 -4.08
CA TRP A 233 -3.22 0.76 -5.54
C TRP A 233 -4.31 -0.20 -6.01
N GLU A 234 -4.70 -0.16 -7.28
CA GLU A 234 -5.82 -0.95 -7.82
C GLU A 234 -5.72 -2.46 -7.61
N GLY A 235 -4.49 -3.01 -7.48
CA GLY A 235 -4.27 -4.43 -7.23
C GLY A 235 -4.62 -4.88 -5.80
N ASN A 236 -4.77 -3.92 -4.88
CA ASN A 236 -5.11 -4.17 -3.47
C ASN A 236 -6.54 -3.73 -3.14
N ILE A 237 -7.39 -3.57 -4.15
CA ILE A 237 -8.78 -3.15 -4.04
C ILE A 237 -9.63 -4.12 -4.85
N GLY A 238 -10.79 -4.51 -4.31
CA GLY A 238 -11.74 -5.34 -5.02
C GLY A 238 -13.18 -5.04 -4.62
N THR A 239 -14.11 -5.37 -5.51
CA THR A 239 -15.55 -5.27 -5.25
C THR A 239 -16.13 -6.67 -5.12
N ASP A 240 -16.78 -6.98 -4.00
CA ASP A 240 -17.43 -8.25 -3.74
C ASP A 240 -18.56 -8.50 -4.74
N LEU A 241 -18.44 -9.58 -5.48
CA LEU A 241 -19.41 -9.99 -6.52
C LEU A 241 -20.80 -10.33 -5.97
N SER A 242 -20.90 -10.62 -4.67
CA SER A 242 -22.17 -11.03 -4.04
C SER A 242 -23.04 -9.84 -3.59
N ASN A 243 -22.42 -8.73 -3.23
CA ASN A 243 -23.13 -7.61 -2.59
C ASN A 243 -22.67 -6.20 -3.05
N GLY A 244 -21.65 -6.11 -3.92
CA GLY A 244 -21.13 -4.84 -4.43
C GLY A 244 -20.33 -4.02 -3.43
N ASN A 245 -20.00 -4.56 -2.26
CA ASN A 245 -19.17 -3.86 -1.28
C ASN A 245 -17.70 -3.82 -1.73
N VAL A 246 -17.07 -2.66 -1.53
CA VAL A 246 -15.64 -2.49 -1.80
C VAL A 246 -14.83 -2.93 -0.58
N TYR A 247 -13.76 -3.68 -0.85
CA TYR A 247 -12.77 -4.14 0.13
C TYR A 247 -11.36 -3.72 -0.29
N VAL A 248 -10.49 -3.49 0.72
CA VAL A 248 -9.04 -3.32 0.53
C VAL A 248 -8.29 -4.39 1.31
N PHE A 249 -7.15 -4.85 0.77
CA PHE A 249 -6.38 -5.96 1.30
C PHE A 249 -4.89 -5.82 0.94
N ASP A 250 -4.02 -6.71 1.43
CA ASP A 250 -2.57 -6.67 1.19
C ASP A 250 -1.93 -5.39 1.73
N SER A 251 -2.18 -5.09 3.00
CA SER A 251 -1.84 -3.82 3.63
C SER A 251 -0.47 -3.81 4.29
N GLY A 252 0.27 -2.70 4.11
CA GLY A 252 1.44 -2.32 4.88
C GLY A 252 1.16 -1.15 5.83
N ALA A 253 0.06 -1.20 6.61
CA ALA A 253 -0.47 -0.08 7.37
C ALA A 253 0.45 0.46 8.46
N TYR A 254 0.30 1.74 8.73
CA TYR A 254 0.85 2.49 9.85
C TYR A 254 0.07 3.79 10.04
N TYR A 255 0.21 4.43 11.21
CA TYR A 255 -0.37 5.73 11.47
C TYR A 255 0.50 6.83 10.85
N ALA A 256 -0.11 7.64 9.99
CA ALA A 256 0.54 8.63 9.13
C ALA A 256 -0.32 9.89 8.96
N HIS A 257 0.20 10.89 8.26
CA HIS A 257 -0.62 11.93 7.65
C HIS A 257 -1.52 11.31 6.58
N HIS A 258 -2.83 11.55 6.65
CA HIS A 258 -3.80 10.89 5.77
C HIS A 258 -3.54 11.12 4.26
N GLU A 259 -2.97 12.29 3.87
CA GLU A 259 -2.64 12.59 2.47
C GLU A 259 -1.59 11.64 1.90
N MET A 260 -0.78 10.99 2.75
CA MET A 260 0.21 10.01 2.29
C MET A 260 -0.41 8.78 1.64
N GLU A 261 -1.65 8.41 1.99
CA GLU A 261 -2.37 7.33 1.32
C GLU A 261 -2.48 7.55 -0.19
N LEU A 262 -2.60 8.80 -0.63
CA LEU A 262 -2.77 9.17 -2.03
C LEU A 262 -1.46 9.17 -2.83
N ALA A 263 -0.33 8.82 -2.21
CA ALA A 263 0.98 8.82 -2.86
C ALA A 263 1.02 7.95 -4.12
N MET A 264 0.50 6.72 -4.03
CA MET A 264 0.48 5.79 -5.16
C MET A 264 -0.49 6.21 -6.26
N TRP A 265 -1.49 7.05 -5.96
CA TRP A 265 -2.44 7.59 -6.93
C TRP A 265 -1.85 8.71 -7.81
N ARG A 266 -0.61 9.10 -7.54
CA ARG A 266 0.18 9.97 -8.41
C ARG A 266 0.96 9.18 -9.45
N CYS A 267 1.30 7.93 -9.17
CA CYS A 267 2.14 7.11 -10.03
C CYS A 267 1.45 6.80 -11.36
N GLU A 268 2.09 7.15 -12.49
CA GLU A 268 1.55 6.95 -13.84
C GLU A 268 1.27 5.48 -14.17
N ARG A 269 1.98 4.55 -13.54
CA ARG A 269 1.79 3.11 -13.71
C ARG A 269 0.50 2.54 -13.13
N HIS A 270 -0.22 3.29 -12.28
CA HIS A 270 -1.43 2.83 -11.60
C HIS A 270 -2.70 3.35 -12.26
N LYS A 271 -3.70 2.48 -12.42
CA LYS A 271 -5.02 2.84 -12.97
C LYS A 271 -5.80 3.78 -12.06
N ILE A 272 -5.61 3.66 -10.73
CA ILE A 272 -6.26 4.50 -9.72
C ILE A 272 -5.80 5.98 -9.76
N LYS A 273 -4.83 6.34 -10.60
CA LYS A 273 -4.36 7.73 -10.80
C LYS A 273 -5.44 8.70 -11.27
N SER A 274 -6.59 8.21 -11.68
CA SER A 274 -7.70 9.04 -12.16
C SER A 274 -8.02 10.19 -11.20
N ARG A 275 -8.17 11.40 -11.76
CA ARG A 275 -8.53 12.60 -11.00
C ARG A 275 -9.84 12.44 -10.23
N GLU A 276 -10.73 11.55 -10.68
CA GLU A 276 -12.02 11.30 -10.04
C GLU A 276 -11.83 10.75 -8.62
N TYR A 277 -10.94 9.75 -8.41
CA TYR A 277 -10.68 9.20 -7.07
C TYR A 277 -10.16 10.25 -6.11
N LYS A 278 -9.17 11.06 -6.54
CA LYS A 278 -8.65 12.16 -5.69
C LYS A 278 -9.73 13.17 -5.36
N ARG A 279 -10.51 13.58 -6.36
CA ARG A 279 -11.62 14.53 -6.16
C ARG A 279 -12.66 13.99 -5.19
N GLN A 280 -13.06 12.72 -5.32
CA GLN A 280 -14.01 12.10 -4.41
C GLN A 280 -13.45 11.93 -3.00
N TYR A 281 -12.19 11.56 -2.86
CA TYR A 281 -11.56 11.50 -1.55
C TYR A 281 -11.53 12.88 -0.87
N LEU A 282 -11.08 13.92 -1.58
CA LEU A 282 -10.97 15.27 -1.04
C LEU A 282 -12.33 15.94 -0.75
N ARG A 283 -13.43 15.44 -1.31
CA ARG A 283 -14.79 15.82 -0.88
C ARG A 283 -15.16 15.27 0.49
N ASN A 284 -14.61 14.13 0.87
CA ASN A 284 -14.87 13.45 2.12
C ASN A 284 -13.81 13.76 3.20
N MET A 285 -12.59 14.14 2.83
CA MET A 285 -11.48 14.42 3.72
C MET A 285 -10.76 15.68 3.24
N ALA A 286 -10.85 16.74 4.02
CA ALA A 286 -10.27 18.03 3.64
C ALA A 286 -8.74 17.94 3.50
N VAL A 287 -8.20 18.73 2.57
CA VAL A 287 -6.76 18.97 2.44
C VAL A 287 -6.25 19.63 3.70
N SER A 288 -5.07 19.22 4.17
CA SER A 288 -4.39 19.84 5.30
C SER A 288 -3.78 21.20 4.91
N GLU A 289 -3.83 22.16 5.83
CA GLU A 289 -3.21 23.47 5.63
C GLU A 289 -1.67 23.40 5.81
N PRO A 290 -0.91 24.09 4.94
CA PRO A 290 -1.31 24.97 3.83
C PRO A 290 -1.87 24.20 2.64
N ALA A 291 -3.11 24.52 2.21
CA ALA A 291 -3.78 23.77 1.15
C ALA A 291 -3.10 23.88 -0.22
N GLU A 292 -2.48 25.03 -0.51
CA GLU A 292 -1.73 25.30 -1.73
C GLU A 292 -0.49 24.41 -1.91
N GLU A 293 0.02 23.82 -0.81
CA GLU A 293 1.17 22.91 -0.83
C GLU A 293 0.77 21.43 -0.98
N PHE A 294 -0.51 21.11 -1.10
CA PHE A 294 -1.00 19.74 -1.19
C PHE A 294 -0.36 18.93 -2.32
N ASP A 295 -0.26 19.49 -3.54
CA ASP A 295 0.32 18.79 -4.68
C ASP A 295 1.79 18.46 -4.48
N ASP A 296 2.55 19.35 -3.84
CA ASP A 296 3.95 19.14 -3.54
C ASP A 296 4.16 18.13 -2.41
N ARG A 297 3.30 18.12 -1.40
CA ARG A 297 3.29 17.06 -0.37
C ARG A 297 2.97 15.70 -1.00
N ASN A 298 1.97 15.63 -1.89
CA ASN A 298 1.62 14.39 -2.59
C ASN A 298 2.79 13.92 -3.48
N ARG A 299 3.51 14.85 -4.14
CA ARG A 299 4.73 14.59 -4.90
C ARG A 299 5.83 14.00 -3.99
N LEU A 300 6.08 14.62 -2.85
CA LEU A 300 7.06 14.14 -1.88
C LEU A 300 6.73 12.72 -1.37
N TYR A 301 5.46 12.45 -1.06
CA TYR A 301 5.02 11.12 -0.65
C TYR A 301 5.17 10.09 -1.77
N CYS A 302 4.93 10.50 -3.03
CA CYS A 302 5.13 9.65 -4.21
C CYS A 302 6.60 9.26 -4.40
N VAL A 303 7.57 10.14 -4.04
CA VAL A 303 9.00 9.80 -4.07
C VAL A 303 9.27 8.50 -3.29
N LYS A 304 8.72 8.35 -2.07
CA LYS A 304 8.91 7.12 -1.28
C LYS A 304 8.36 5.88 -2.00
N ALA A 305 7.18 5.99 -2.62
CA ALA A 305 6.57 4.89 -3.37
C ALA A 305 7.39 4.51 -4.61
N ASN A 306 7.96 5.50 -5.30
CA ASN A 306 8.80 5.31 -6.47
C ASN A 306 10.18 4.73 -6.10
N VAL A 307 10.80 5.16 -5.01
CA VAL A 307 12.06 4.61 -4.48
C VAL A 307 11.91 3.10 -4.16
N ILE A 308 10.86 2.72 -3.45
CA ILE A 308 10.61 1.29 -3.16
C ILE A 308 10.28 0.50 -4.42
N HIS A 309 9.55 1.08 -5.37
CA HIS A 309 9.32 0.42 -6.67
C HIS A 309 10.62 0.19 -7.44
N SER A 310 11.52 1.19 -7.47
CA SER A 310 12.85 1.06 -8.06
C SER A 310 13.65 -0.09 -7.45
N ALA A 311 13.62 -0.22 -6.12
CA ALA A 311 14.28 -1.32 -5.41
C ALA A 311 13.71 -2.71 -5.76
N HIS A 312 12.40 -2.81 -6.03
CA HIS A 312 11.80 -4.06 -6.51
C HIS A 312 12.12 -4.36 -7.98
N HIS A 313 12.36 -3.33 -8.78
CA HIS A 313 12.56 -3.39 -10.22
C HIS A 313 13.80 -2.58 -10.64
N PRO A 314 15.02 -3.06 -10.30
CA PRO A 314 16.27 -2.38 -10.68
C PRO A 314 16.34 -2.13 -12.19
N GLY A 315 16.73 -0.92 -12.56
CA GLY A 315 16.75 -0.46 -13.96
C GLY A 315 15.41 0.10 -14.47
N SER A 316 14.37 0.19 -13.61
CA SER A 316 13.12 0.85 -13.96
C SER A 316 13.31 2.37 -14.10
N ILE A 317 12.67 2.96 -15.12
CA ILE A 317 12.60 4.42 -15.33
C ILE A 317 11.95 5.17 -14.14
N VAL A 318 11.26 4.48 -13.25
CA VAL A 318 10.64 5.05 -12.06
C VAL A 318 11.68 5.65 -11.10
N ARG A 319 12.94 5.16 -11.12
CA ARG A 319 14.05 5.76 -10.38
C ARG A 319 14.32 7.18 -10.84
N GLU A 320 14.33 7.40 -12.17
CA GLU A 320 14.50 8.72 -12.77
C GLU A 320 13.32 9.64 -12.46
N THR A 321 12.10 9.11 -12.42
CA THR A 321 10.91 9.86 -11.97
C THR A 321 11.06 10.35 -10.53
N ALA A 322 11.53 9.48 -9.61
CA ALA A 322 11.81 9.87 -8.23
C ALA A 322 12.90 10.96 -8.14
N TYR A 323 13.94 10.84 -8.95
CA TYR A 323 14.99 11.84 -9.04
C TYR A 323 14.45 13.20 -9.49
N ASN A 324 13.68 13.24 -10.56
CA ASN A 324 13.09 14.46 -11.09
C ASN A 324 12.11 15.13 -10.11
N ASP A 325 11.31 14.31 -9.40
CA ASP A 325 10.41 14.82 -8.35
C ASP A 325 11.20 15.46 -7.21
N MET A 326 12.30 14.85 -6.77
CA MET A 326 13.19 15.43 -5.75
C MET A 326 13.87 16.69 -6.24
N CYS A 327 14.38 16.73 -7.49
CA CYS A 327 14.96 17.94 -8.07
C CYS A 327 13.95 19.10 -8.08
N TYR A 328 12.73 18.86 -8.55
CA TYR A 328 11.65 19.86 -8.54
C TYR A 328 11.39 20.42 -7.13
N LEU A 329 11.28 19.54 -6.15
CA LEU A 329 11.01 19.95 -4.77
C LEU A 329 12.18 20.71 -4.15
N VAL A 330 13.42 20.31 -4.44
CA VAL A 330 14.62 21.02 -3.99
C VAL A 330 14.70 22.41 -4.61
N ASP A 331 14.45 22.54 -5.92
CA ASP A 331 14.46 23.85 -6.58
C ASP A 331 13.43 24.80 -6.00
N LYS A 332 12.27 24.28 -5.60
CA LYS A 332 11.18 25.09 -5.05
C LYS A 332 11.35 25.44 -3.57
N TYR A 333 11.81 24.51 -2.74
CA TYR A 333 11.77 24.65 -1.28
C TYR A 333 13.15 24.73 -0.62
N ALA A 334 14.19 24.30 -1.30
CA ALA A 334 15.55 24.22 -0.76
C ALA A 334 16.61 24.46 -1.85
N PRO A 335 16.50 25.56 -2.65
CA PRO A 335 17.46 25.81 -3.73
C PRO A 335 18.88 25.87 -3.18
N TYR A 336 19.85 25.49 -4.01
CA TYR A 336 21.25 25.68 -3.69
C TYR A 336 21.62 27.16 -3.80
N PRO A 337 22.59 27.66 -3.02
CA PRO A 337 23.18 28.98 -3.26
C PRO A 337 23.73 29.07 -4.68
N HIS A 338 23.67 30.25 -5.26
CA HIS A 338 24.15 30.46 -6.61
C HIS A 338 25.64 30.06 -6.76
N GLY A 339 25.91 29.17 -7.72
CA GLY A 339 27.26 28.63 -7.98
C GLY A 339 27.61 27.39 -7.14
N GLU A 340 26.73 26.93 -6.25
CA GLU A 340 26.93 25.73 -5.46
C GLU A 340 26.04 24.54 -5.93
N GLU A 341 25.33 24.72 -7.04
CA GLU A 341 24.46 23.67 -7.59
C GLU A 341 25.30 22.46 -8.02
N PRO A 342 24.97 21.26 -7.51
CA PRO A 342 25.64 20.04 -7.93
C PRO A 342 25.34 19.73 -9.41
N SER A 343 26.25 19.00 -10.04
CA SER A 343 25.96 18.43 -11.36
C SER A 343 24.67 17.63 -11.31
N ARG A 344 23.82 17.78 -12.33
CA ARG A 344 22.56 17.04 -12.45
C ARG A 344 22.57 16.18 -13.69
N SER A 345 22.20 14.92 -13.51
CA SER A 345 21.97 14.02 -14.63
C SER A 345 20.75 14.47 -15.45
N LYS A 346 20.89 14.50 -16.77
CA LYS A 346 19.74 14.62 -17.67
C LYS A 346 19.13 13.23 -17.81
N VAL A 347 17.90 13.07 -17.33
CA VAL A 347 17.19 11.80 -17.33
C VAL A 347 15.87 11.92 -18.08
N GLN A 348 15.34 10.79 -18.56
CA GLN A 348 14.10 10.72 -19.34
C GLN A 348 12.86 10.49 -18.49
N GLY A 349 13.04 10.23 -17.18
CA GLY A 349 11.92 10.00 -16.25
C GLY A 349 10.93 11.17 -16.28
N GLU A 350 9.64 10.84 -16.31
CA GLU A 350 8.58 11.85 -16.34
C GLU A 350 8.60 12.72 -15.08
N VAL A 351 8.41 14.02 -15.25
CA VAL A 351 7.98 14.91 -14.15
C VAL A 351 6.47 14.88 -14.14
N PRO A 352 5.81 14.18 -13.19
CA PRO A 352 4.37 14.10 -13.18
C PRO A 352 3.75 15.50 -13.12
N ALA A 353 2.73 15.72 -13.97
CA ALA A 353 2.00 16.99 -13.99
C ALA A 353 1.39 17.32 -12.62
N THR A 354 1.23 18.60 -12.33
CA THR A 354 0.48 19.08 -11.15
C THR A 354 -0.92 18.49 -11.16
N ILE A 355 -1.30 17.79 -10.08
CA ILE A 355 -2.55 17.03 -10.02
C ILE A 355 -3.67 17.84 -9.35
N TRP A 356 -3.30 18.85 -8.57
CA TRP A 356 -4.23 19.71 -7.84
C TRP A 356 -3.79 21.17 -7.94
N GLN A 357 -4.70 22.03 -8.45
CA GLN A 357 -4.60 23.48 -8.32
C GLN A 357 -5.78 23.90 -7.44
N GLY A 358 -5.50 24.38 -6.24
CA GLY A 358 -6.52 24.91 -5.33
C GLY A 358 -7.35 25.97 -6.06
N GLY A 359 -8.66 25.73 -6.22
CA GLY A 359 -9.55 26.67 -6.90
C GLY A 359 -10.80 26.07 -7.57
N ASP A 360 -10.90 24.76 -7.75
CA ASP A 360 -12.04 24.12 -8.43
C ASP A 360 -13.33 23.99 -7.58
N SER A 361 -13.50 24.79 -6.54
CA SER A 361 -14.75 24.80 -5.76
C SER A 361 -15.93 25.51 -6.44
N HIS A 362 -15.70 26.20 -7.58
CA HIS A 362 -16.79 26.86 -8.34
C HIS A 362 -16.55 26.80 -9.85
N ALA A 363 -16.91 25.67 -10.48
CA ALA A 363 -17.27 25.68 -11.89
C ALA A 363 -18.49 24.77 -12.12
N ARG A 364 -19.67 25.36 -12.06
CA ARG A 364 -20.83 24.85 -12.78
C ARG A 364 -20.53 25.01 -14.27
N SER A 365 -20.32 23.91 -14.97
CA SER A 365 -20.61 23.87 -16.41
C SER A 365 -20.88 22.43 -16.80
N ALA A 366 -22.15 22.20 -17.15
CA ALA A 366 -22.59 21.02 -17.85
C ALA A 366 -21.94 21.02 -19.24
N HIS A 367 -21.10 20.04 -19.53
CA HIS A 367 -20.84 19.63 -20.89
C HIS A 367 -21.17 18.14 -21.02
N ALA A 368 -22.24 17.91 -21.80
CA ALA A 368 -22.69 16.61 -22.25
C ALA A 368 -21.56 15.90 -22.98
N PHE A 369 -21.19 14.71 -22.50
CA PHE A 369 -20.37 13.77 -23.27
C PHE A 369 -21.28 13.08 -24.30
N ASN A 370 -21.07 13.38 -25.56
CA ASN A 370 -21.56 12.59 -26.68
C ASN A 370 -20.88 11.22 -26.63
N ILE A 371 -21.65 10.19 -26.39
CA ILE A 371 -21.26 8.81 -26.62
C ILE A 371 -21.44 8.53 -28.11
N GLU A 372 -20.37 8.53 -28.88
CA GLU A 372 -20.41 7.96 -30.23
C GLU A 372 -20.49 6.43 -30.12
N ALA A 373 -21.60 5.90 -30.59
CA ALA A 373 -21.85 4.49 -30.73
C ALA A 373 -20.94 3.91 -31.83
N THR A 374 -20.14 2.93 -31.50
CA THR A 374 -19.40 2.12 -32.47
C THR A 374 -20.38 1.14 -33.16
N PRO A 375 -20.36 0.99 -34.49
CA PRO A 375 -21.30 0.12 -35.19
C PRO A 375 -20.94 -1.36 -35.01
N THR A 376 -21.97 -2.15 -34.70
CA THR A 376 -21.95 -3.59 -34.75
C THR A 376 -21.73 -4.07 -36.18
N LEU A 377 -20.65 -4.81 -36.43
CA LEU A 377 -20.51 -5.61 -37.65
C LEU A 377 -21.22 -6.94 -37.45
N SER A 378 -22.26 -7.12 -38.23
CA SER A 378 -22.92 -8.39 -38.47
C SER A 378 -22.19 -9.14 -39.60
N ALA A 379 -21.78 -10.38 -39.35
CA ALA A 379 -21.86 -11.55 -40.24
C ALA A 379 -21.29 -12.76 -39.50
#